data_28c5c9260ffd1260f76795df857e375c
#
_entry.id   28c5c9260ffd1260f76795df857e375c
#
_cell.length_a   1.000
_cell.length_b   1.000
_cell.length_c   1.000
_cell.angle_alpha   90.00
_cell.angle_beta   90.00
_cell.angle_gamma   90.00
#
_symmetry.space_group_name_H-M   'P 1'
#
loop_
_entity.id
_entity.type
_entity.pdbx_description
1 polymer ?
#
loop_
_entity_poly.entity_id
_entity_poly.type
_entity_poly.pdbx_seq_one_letter_code
_entity_poly.pdbx_strand_id
1 'polypeptide(L)'
;PGELEESLLWRLESLGVHRLAVRFRPEAPEQRTLQAWLPEVDWPEPERLALAEALAQMAEPFGVALPPLRWELQPEEDWALSWKRHWQPDPVGQRLLILPAWLQVPAEHAERLALLIDPGSAFGTGSHPTTRLCLEALEKRSLTGSRVADLGCGSGILGIASLALGAREVLASDTDSLAVRATAENAALNQAGAHLQVQLGSADVLQQLL
;
A
#
# COMPACT_ATOMS: atom_id res chain seq x y z
N PRO A 1 -6.68 -13.30 -30.77
CA PRO A 1 -5.27 -13.36 -31.16
C PRO A 1 -4.48 -12.28 -30.41
N GLY A 2 -3.21 -12.54 -30.06
CA GLY A 2 -2.38 -11.56 -29.34
C GLY A 2 -2.23 -10.24 -30.10
N GLU A 3 -2.09 -10.31 -31.41
CA GLU A 3 -2.00 -9.12 -32.27
C GLU A 3 -3.24 -8.22 -32.21
N LEU A 4 -4.44 -8.79 -32.07
CA LEU A 4 -5.66 -8.00 -31.87
C LEU A 4 -5.64 -7.30 -30.51
N GLU A 5 -5.18 -7.97 -29.46
CA GLU A 5 -5.07 -7.37 -28.12
C GLU A 5 -4.13 -6.16 -28.13
N GLU A 6 -2.95 -6.32 -28.71
CA GLU A 6 -1.98 -5.23 -28.85
C GLU A 6 -2.55 -4.06 -29.66
N SER A 7 -3.26 -4.35 -30.75
CA SER A 7 -3.91 -3.32 -31.58
C SER A 7 -5.00 -2.56 -30.81
N LEU A 8 -5.82 -3.27 -30.02
CA LEU A 8 -6.86 -2.65 -29.19
C LEU A 8 -6.25 -1.80 -28.08
N LEU A 9 -5.21 -2.27 -27.42
CA LEU A 9 -4.48 -1.50 -26.39
C LEU A 9 -3.89 -0.22 -26.97
N TRP A 10 -3.17 -0.34 -28.11
CA TRP A 10 -2.62 0.81 -28.81
C TRP A 10 -3.69 1.83 -29.19
N ARG A 11 -4.85 1.35 -29.71
CA ARG A 11 -5.95 2.23 -30.08
C ARG A 11 -6.54 2.97 -28.90
N LEU A 12 -6.74 2.29 -27.78
CA LEU A 12 -7.21 2.91 -26.55
C LEU A 12 -6.25 3.97 -26.04
N GLU A 13 -4.95 3.67 -26.00
CA GLU A 13 -3.92 4.65 -25.62
C GLU A 13 -3.90 5.87 -26.55
N SER A 14 -4.04 5.65 -27.87
CA SER A 14 -4.13 6.73 -28.86
C SER A 14 -5.35 7.65 -28.69
N LEU A 15 -6.40 7.14 -28.06
CA LEU A 15 -7.63 7.87 -27.70
C LEU A 15 -7.54 8.51 -26.29
N GLY A 16 -6.37 8.47 -25.66
CA GLY A 16 -6.16 9.07 -24.32
C GLY A 16 -6.59 8.16 -23.16
N VAL A 17 -6.86 6.88 -23.40
CA VAL A 17 -7.21 5.92 -22.36
C VAL A 17 -5.93 5.29 -21.82
N HIS A 18 -5.43 5.80 -20.73
CA HIS A 18 -4.14 5.36 -20.15
C HIS A 18 -4.28 4.35 -18.99
N ARG A 19 -5.48 4.22 -18.41
CA ARG A 19 -5.72 3.28 -17.31
C ARG A 19 -6.40 2.02 -17.87
N LEU A 20 -5.57 1.02 -18.20
CA LEU A 20 -5.96 -0.21 -18.87
C LEU A 20 -5.48 -1.43 -18.09
N ALA A 21 -6.24 -2.50 -18.11
CA ALA A 21 -5.83 -3.82 -17.64
C ALA A 21 -6.39 -4.92 -18.54
N VAL A 22 -5.58 -5.95 -18.75
CA VAL A 22 -6.03 -7.20 -19.36
C VAL A 22 -6.19 -8.23 -18.25
N ARG A 23 -7.38 -8.79 -18.14
CA ARG A 23 -7.70 -9.85 -17.17
C ARG A 23 -7.96 -11.16 -17.89
N PHE A 24 -7.50 -12.23 -17.33
CA PHE A 24 -7.79 -13.59 -17.77
C PHE A 24 -7.88 -14.50 -16.54
N ARG A 25 -8.53 -15.65 -16.70
CA ARG A 25 -8.56 -16.69 -15.69
C ARG A 25 -7.44 -17.67 -15.98
N PRO A 26 -6.67 -18.13 -14.97
CA PRO A 26 -5.60 -19.14 -15.20
C PRO A 26 -6.10 -20.42 -15.88
N GLU A 27 -7.38 -20.78 -15.63
CA GLU A 27 -8.01 -21.97 -16.20
C GLU A 27 -8.49 -21.78 -17.65
N ALA A 28 -8.56 -20.53 -18.12
CA ALA A 28 -9.01 -20.15 -19.47
C ALA A 28 -8.24 -18.93 -20.00
N PRO A 29 -6.93 -19.04 -20.21
CA PRO A 29 -6.05 -17.92 -20.57
C PRO A 29 -6.39 -17.29 -21.94
N GLU A 30 -7.14 -18.00 -22.79
CA GLU A 30 -7.64 -17.49 -24.07
C GLU A 30 -8.82 -16.53 -23.91
N GLN A 31 -9.56 -16.61 -22.80
CA GLN A 31 -10.67 -15.70 -22.48
C GLN A 31 -10.13 -14.45 -21.81
N ARG A 32 -9.81 -13.45 -22.61
CA ARG A 32 -9.24 -12.20 -22.13
C ARG A 32 -10.30 -11.11 -22.09
N THR A 33 -10.32 -10.37 -20.99
CA THR A 33 -11.17 -9.19 -20.80
C THR A 33 -10.28 -7.97 -20.71
N LEU A 34 -10.51 -7.01 -21.60
CA LEU A 34 -9.86 -5.72 -21.56
C LEU A 34 -10.74 -4.79 -20.73
N GLN A 35 -10.16 -4.18 -19.71
CA GLN A 35 -10.83 -3.27 -18.79
C GLN A 35 -10.14 -1.92 -18.82
N ALA A 36 -10.94 -0.85 -18.93
CA ALA A 36 -10.47 0.53 -18.91
C ALA A 36 -11.19 1.32 -17.83
N TRP A 37 -10.50 2.29 -17.21
CA TRP A 37 -11.10 3.24 -16.27
C TRP A 37 -11.05 4.63 -16.87
N LEU A 38 -12.21 5.24 -17.00
CA LEU A 38 -12.43 6.48 -17.72
C LEU A 38 -13.15 7.49 -16.82
N PRO A 39 -12.76 8.77 -16.81
CA PRO A 39 -13.54 9.80 -16.12
C PRO A 39 -14.92 9.93 -16.76
N GLU A 40 -15.99 9.89 -15.98
CA GLU A 40 -17.36 9.92 -16.50
C GLU A 40 -17.65 11.20 -17.32
N VAL A 41 -17.11 12.33 -16.86
CA VAL A 41 -17.30 13.65 -17.51
C VAL A 41 -16.74 13.71 -18.92
N ASP A 42 -15.68 12.94 -19.22
CA ASP A 42 -15.00 12.96 -20.53
C ASP A 42 -15.61 11.96 -21.52
N TRP A 43 -16.53 11.10 -21.06
CA TRP A 43 -17.10 10.01 -21.84
C TRP A 43 -18.64 9.99 -21.81
N PRO A 44 -19.30 11.03 -22.35
CA PRO A 44 -20.73 11.02 -22.54
C PRO A 44 -21.13 9.98 -23.61
N GLU A 45 -22.44 9.73 -23.75
CA GLU A 45 -22.95 8.66 -24.59
C GLU A 45 -22.44 8.68 -26.07
N PRO A 46 -22.33 9.84 -26.75
CA PRO A 46 -21.78 9.87 -28.10
C PRO A 46 -20.36 9.36 -28.21
N GLU A 47 -19.47 9.72 -27.27
CA GLU A 47 -18.08 9.28 -27.22
C GLU A 47 -17.98 7.78 -26.90
N ARG A 48 -18.90 7.26 -26.08
CA ARG A 48 -19.01 5.82 -25.78
C ARG A 48 -19.37 5.02 -27.03
N LEU A 49 -20.28 5.53 -27.84
CA LEU A 49 -20.67 4.91 -29.12
C LEU A 49 -19.52 4.97 -30.14
N ALA A 50 -18.87 6.12 -30.26
CA ALA A 50 -17.72 6.29 -31.15
C ALA A 50 -16.55 5.38 -30.76
N LEU A 51 -16.30 5.18 -29.47
CA LEU A 51 -15.31 4.22 -28.97
C LEU A 51 -15.66 2.79 -29.40
N ALA A 52 -16.92 2.38 -29.21
CA ALA A 52 -17.38 1.04 -29.59
C ALA A 52 -17.18 0.78 -31.08
N GLU A 53 -17.53 1.75 -31.94
CA GLU A 53 -17.34 1.68 -33.40
C GLU A 53 -15.85 1.60 -33.77
N ALA A 54 -15.00 2.44 -33.15
CA ALA A 54 -13.56 2.46 -33.41
C ALA A 54 -12.88 1.12 -33.05
N LEU A 55 -13.30 0.50 -31.94
CA LEU A 55 -12.77 -0.81 -31.55
C LEU A 55 -13.31 -1.93 -32.46
N ALA A 56 -14.57 -1.88 -32.86
CA ALA A 56 -15.15 -2.84 -33.79
C ALA A 56 -14.43 -2.81 -35.17
N GLN A 57 -14.19 -1.63 -35.70
CA GLN A 57 -13.43 -1.44 -36.95
C GLN A 57 -11.99 -1.99 -36.83
N MET A 58 -11.37 -1.84 -35.68
CA MET A 58 -10.02 -2.38 -35.43
C MET A 58 -10.01 -3.92 -35.41
N ALA A 59 -11.11 -4.56 -35.03
CA ALA A 59 -11.22 -6.01 -34.94
C ALA A 59 -11.61 -6.68 -36.26
N GLU A 60 -12.20 -5.93 -37.22
CA GLU A 60 -12.64 -6.44 -38.52
C GLU A 60 -11.53 -7.18 -39.32
N PRO A 61 -10.30 -6.64 -39.45
CA PRO A 61 -9.22 -7.32 -40.19
C PRO A 61 -8.85 -8.67 -39.60
N PHE A 62 -9.11 -8.88 -38.29
CA PHE A 62 -8.83 -10.14 -37.60
C PHE A 62 -9.98 -11.14 -37.68
N GLY A 63 -11.11 -10.78 -38.32
CA GLY A 63 -12.29 -11.63 -38.42
C GLY A 63 -13.00 -11.87 -37.06
N VAL A 64 -12.79 -11.00 -36.08
CA VAL A 64 -13.33 -11.12 -34.73
C VAL A 64 -14.43 -10.10 -34.51
N ALA A 65 -15.62 -10.56 -34.16
CA ALA A 65 -16.69 -9.70 -33.66
C ALA A 65 -16.46 -9.43 -32.14
N LEU A 66 -16.26 -8.17 -31.79
CA LEU A 66 -16.17 -7.79 -30.39
C LEU A 66 -17.55 -7.84 -29.73
N PRO A 67 -17.65 -8.30 -28.48
CA PRO A 67 -18.88 -8.17 -27.71
C PRO A 67 -19.18 -6.69 -27.43
N PRO A 68 -20.44 -6.32 -27.16
CA PRO A 68 -20.79 -4.95 -26.79
C PRO A 68 -20.02 -4.53 -25.54
N LEU A 69 -19.56 -3.27 -25.54
CA LEU A 69 -18.90 -2.68 -24.37
C LEU A 69 -19.88 -2.61 -23.21
N ARG A 70 -19.41 -3.01 -22.03
CA ARG A 70 -20.15 -2.85 -20.79
C ARG A 70 -19.62 -1.61 -20.06
N TRP A 71 -20.53 -0.73 -19.73
CA TRP A 71 -20.24 0.47 -18.96
C TRP A 71 -20.80 0.29 -17.55
N GLU A 72 -19.93 0.37 -16.58
CA GLU A 72 -20.29 0.29 -15.17
C GLU A 72 -19.83 1.57 -14.49
N LEU A 73 -20.74 2.28 -13.85
CA LEU A 73 -20.38 3.39 -13.00
C LEU A 73 -19.68 2.79 -11.79
N GLN A 74 -18.39 3.05 -11.65
CA GLN A 74 -17.72 2.86 -10.38
C GLN A 74 -17.97 4.13 -9.56
N PRO A 75 -18.74 4.04 -8.47
CA PRO A 75 -18.79 5.15 -7.53
C PRO A 75 -17.35 5.53 -7.20
N GLU A 76 -17.09 6.82 -7.01
CA GLU A 76 -15.91 7.24 -6.28
C GLU A 76 -15.96 6.60 -4.88
N GLU A 77 -15.73 5.31 -4.82
CA GLU A 77 -15.30 4.70 -3.58
C GLU A 77 -13.99 5.40 -3.29
N ASP A 78 -14.02 6.18 -2.25
CA ASP A 78 -12.85 6.78 -1.66
C ASP A 78 -11.85 5.63 -1.44
N TRP A 79 -10.98 5.41 -2.44
CA TRP A 79 -9.97 4.35 -2.41
C TRP A 79 -9.15 4.44 -1.14
N ALA A 80 -9.05 5.67 -0.59
CA ALA A 80 -8.47 5.92 0.71
C ALA A 80 -9.29 5.29 1.86
N LEU A 81 -10.59 5.06 1.69
CA LEU A 81 -11.43 4.44 2.70
C LEU A 81 -11.71 2.94 2.43
N SER A 82 -11.72 2.51 1.17
CA SER A 82 -12.00 1.11 0.81
C SER A 82 -10.92 0.16 1.34
N TRP A 83 -9.64 0.49 1.21
CA TRP A 83 -8.56 -0.33 1.74
C TRP A 83 -8.51 -0.33 3.27
N LYS A 84 -8.96 0.75 3.95
CA LYS A 84 -9.04 0.82 5.42
C LYS A 84 -9.97 -0.24 6.00
N ARG A 85 -11.02 -0.64 5.28
CA ARG A 85 -11.99 -1.66 5.73
C ARG A 85 -11.37 -3.06 5.88
N HIS A 86 -10.27 -3.33 5.20
CA HIS A 86 -9.58 -4.61 5.23
C HIS A 86 -8.53 -4.70 6.34
N TRP A 87 -8.21 -3.56 6.97
CA TRP A 87 -7.27 -3.53 8.06
C TRP A 87 -7.93 -3.83 9.39
N GLN A 88 -7.35 -4.77 10.09
CA GLN A 88 -7.82 -5.22 11.40
C GLN A 88 -6.66 -5.14 12.42
N PRO A 89 -6.95 -5.06 13.72
CA PRO A 89 -5.95 -5.23 14.76
C PRO A 89 -5.23 -6.57 14.58
N ASP A 90 -3.91 -6.55 14.53
CA ASP A 90 -3.08 -7.72 14.25
C ASP A 90 -2.12 -8.00 15.42
N PRO A 91 -2.39 -9.03 16.22
CA PRO A 91 -1.51 -9.41 17.32
C PRO A 91 -0.22 -10.05 16.80
N VAL A 92 0.92 -9.60 17.35
CA VAL A 92 2.26 -10.12 17.04
C VAL A 92 2.92 -10.57 18.33
N GLY A 93 3.52 -11.76 18.30
CA GLY A 93 4.10 -12.35 19.50
C GLY A 93 3.09 -12.44 20.65
N GLN A 94 3.55 -12.22 21.88
CA GLN A 94 2.71 -12.27 23.08
C GLN A 94 2.28 -10.89 23.57
N ARG A 95 3.05 -9.85 23.29
CA ARG A 95 2.91 -8.52 23.93
C ARG A 95 2.46 -7.43 22.97
N LEU A 96 2.73 -7.55 21.67
CA LEU A 96 2.53 -6.48 20.70
C LEU A 96 1.18 -6.62 19.98
N LEU A 97 0.60 -5.48 19.61
CA LEU A 97 -0.59 -5.38 18.75
C LEU A 97 -0.35 -4.28 17.69
N ILE A 98 -0.30 -4.64 16.42
CA ILE A 98 -0.32 -3.67 15.35
C ILE A 98 -1.75 -3.18 15.20
N LEU A 99 -1.94 -1.87 15.36
CA LEU A 99 -3.26 -1.26 15.35
C LEU A 99 -3.32 -0.13 14.33
N PRO A 100 -4.20 -0.22 13.32
CA PRO A 100 -4.49 0.90 12.45
C PRO A 100 -4.90 2.14 13.25
N ALA A 101 -4.34 3.31 12.92
CA ALA A 101 -4.50 4.54 13.70
C ALA A 101 -5.96 5.00 13.90
N TRP A 102 -6.90 4.54 13.06
CA TRP A 102 -8.34 4.85 13.13
C TRP A 102 -9.16 3.83 13.92
N LEU A 103 -8.54 2.77 14.45
CA LEU A 103 -9.24 1.74 15.23
C LEU A 103 -8.93 1.90 16.73
N GLN A 104 -9.81 1.36 17.55
CA GLN A 104 -9.61 1.26 18.99
C GLN A 104 -9.07 -0.13 19.35
N VAL A 105 -8.34 -0.21 20.46
CA VAL A 105 -7.84 -1.49 20.99
C VAL A 105 -9.04 -2.38 21.36
N PRO A 106 -9.19 -3.58 20.77
CA PRO A 106 -10.23 -4.51 21.15
C PRO A 106 -10.05 -5.00 22.60
N ALA A 107 -11.15 -5.29 23.27
CA ALA A 107 -11.11 -5.72 24.67
C ALA A 107 -10.28 -6.98 24.89
N GLU A 108 -10.29 -7.92 23.94
CA GLU A 108 -9.48 -9.15 23.96
C GLU A 108 -7.98 -8.91 23.83
N HIS A 109 -7.57 -7.69 23.46
CA HIS A 109 -6.17 -7.30 23.30
C HIS A 109 -5.74 -6.16 24.25
N ALA A 110 -6.56 -5.85 25.27
CA ALA A 110 -6.33 -4.72 26.17
C ALA A 110 -4.97 -4.77 26.90
N GLU A 111 -4.44 -5.97 27.14
CA GLU A 111 -3.15 -6.18 27.82
C GLU A 111 -1.93 -6.03 26.88
N ARG A 112 -2.16 -5.85 25.56
CA ARG A 112 -1.07 -5.73 24.59
C ARG A 112 -0.62 -4.29 24.41
N LEU A 113 0.65 -4.12 24.08
CA LEU A 113 1.24 -2.85 23.69
C LEU A 113 0.81 -2.51 22.27
N ALA A 114 -0.09 -1.56 22.12
CA ALA A 114 -0.59 -1.14 20.83
C ALA A 114 0.46 -0.28 20.11
N LEU A 115 0.76 -0.64 18.87
CA LEU A 115 1.60 0.09 17.94
C LEU A 115 0.66 0.71 16.90
N LEU A 116 0.37 2.00 17.04
CA LEU A 116 -0.50 2.74 16.13
C LEU A 116 0.23 3.00 14.81
N ILE A 117 -0.28 2.49 13.71
CA ILE A 117 0.33 2.66 12.39
C ILE A 117 -0.73 3.20 11.41
N ASP A 118 -0.39 4.27 10.71
CA ASP A 118 -1.08 4.62 9.48
C ASP A 118 -0.35 3.93 8.32
N PRO A 119 -0.96 2.93 7.69
CA PRO A 119 -0.36 2.17 6.61
C PRO A 119 -0.36 2.97 5.28
N GLY A 120 0.17 4.18 5.29
CA GLY A 120 0.32 5.05 4.12
C GLY A 120 1.17 4.44 3.01
N SER A 121 1.99 5.25 2.37
CA SER A 121 2.83 4.85 1.22
C SER A 121 4.14 4.12 1.57
N ALA A 122 4.51 4.03 2.86
CA ALA A 122 5.77 3.43 3.29
C ALA A 122 5.65 1.92 3.52
N PHE A 123 6.74 1.19 3.24
CA PHE A 123 6.87 -0.24 3.53
C PHE A 123 6.93 -0.49 5.05
N GLY A 124 6.56 -1.70 5.48
CA GLY A 124 6.72 -2.10 6.88
C GLY A 124 5.49 -1.85 7.75
N THR A 125 4.30 -1.92 7.19
CA THR A 125 3.02 -1.77 7.92
C THR A 125 2.74 -2.89 8.93
N GLY A 126 3.64 -3.88 9.03
CA GLY A 126 3.52 -5.01 9.94
C GLY A 126 2.94 -6.29 9.33
N SER A 127 2.26 -6.20 8.20
CA SER A 127 1.66 -7.37 7.54
C SER A 127 2.69 -8.31 6.88
N HIS A 128 3.88 -7.80 6.55
CA HIS A 128 4.90 -8.62 5.92
C HIS A 128 5.56 -9.57 6.95
N PRO A 129 5.79 -10.87 6.59
CA PRO A 129 6.36 -11.86 7.51
C PRO A 129 7.71 -11.45 8.11
N THR A 130 8.58 -10.76 7.36
CA THR A 130 9.89 -10.31 7.87
C THR A 130 9.75 -9.27 8.97
N THR A 131 8.82 -8.33 8.85
CA THR A 131 8.53 -7.33 9.89
C THR A 131 8.02 -8.01 11.16
N ARG A 132 7.13 -8.99 11.03
CA ARG A 132 6.62 -9.78 12.16
C ARG A 132 7.74 -10.51 12.87
N LEU A 133 8.63 -11.19 12.15
CA LEU A 133 9.78 -11.89 12.73
C LEU A 133 10.70 -10.91 13.50
N CYS A 134 10.93 -9.72 12.98
CA CYS A 134 11.71 -8.69 13.69
C CYS A 134 11.02 -8.24 14.99
N LEU A 135 9.70 -7.99 14.96
CA LEU A 135 8.91 -7.62 16.14
C LEU A 135 8.96 -8.72 17.20
N GLU A 136 8.78 -9.99 16.82
CA GLU A 136 8.89 -11.13 17.73
C GLU A 136 10.31 -11.30 18.31
N ALA A 137 11.33 -10.98 17.52
CA ALA A 137 12.72 -10.99 17.99
C ALA A 137 13.01 -9.87 18.99
N LEU A 138 12.47 -8.66 18.76
CA LEU A 138 12.56 -7.53 19.68
C LEU A 138 11.87 -7.84 21.01
N GLU A 139 10.69 -8.44 20.98
CA GLU A 139 9.93 -8.80 22.17
C GLU A 139 10.69 -9.74 23.11
N LYS A 140 11.53 -10.61 22.57
CA LYS A 140 12.36 -11.56 23.33
C LYS A 140 13.60 -10.92 23.95
N ARG A 141 13.85 -9.64 23.71
CA ARG A 141 15.02 -8.92 24.22
C ARG A 141 14.65 -7.97 25.35
N SER A 142 15.57 -7.77 26.27
CA SER A 142 15.47 -6.71 27.27
C SER A 142 15.93 -5.40 26.63
N LEU A 143 14.98 -4.52 26.34
CA LEU A 143 15.26 -3.21 25.74
C LEU A 143 15.23 -2.06 26.74
N THR A 144 14.97 -2.35 28.01
CA THR A 144 14.83 -1.32 29.06
C THR A 144 16.04 -0.41 29.12
N GLY A 145 15.85 0.88 28.90
CA GLY A 145 16.88 1.93 28.93
C GLY A 145 17.87 1.90 27.77
N SER A 146 17.71 1.00 26.80
CA SER A 146 18.62 0.88 25.65
C SER A 146 18.42 2.04 24.65
N ARG A 147 19.46 2.30 23.84
CA ARG A 147 19.39 3.07 22.60
C ARG A 147 19.31 2.08 21.45
N VAL A 148 18.44 2.35 20.50
CA VAL A 148 18.20 1.48 19.35
C VAL A 148 18.46 2.26 18.06
N ALA A 149 19.14 1.65 17.10
CA ALA A 149 19.28 2.17 15.74
C ALA A 149 18.37 1.37 14.80
N ASP A 150 17.47 2.05 14.09
CA ASP A 150 16.54 1.49 13.10
C ASP A 150 16.95 1.93 11.69
N LEU A 151 17.69 1.06 10.99
CA LEU A 151 18.23 1.33 9.66
C LEU A 151 17.29 0.79 8.58
N GLY A 152 16.84 1.65 7.67
CA GLY A 152 15.78 1.34 6.71
C GLY A 152 14.44 1.26 7.43
N CYS A 153 14.11 2.32 8.18
CA CYS A 153 13.01 2.32 9.14
C CYS A 153 11.60 2.19 8.52
N GLY A 154 11.43 2.50 7.23
CA GLY A 154 10.15 2.38 6.53
C GLY A 154 9.02 3.13 7.22
N SER A 155 8.05 2.41 7.78
CA SER A 155 6.96 2.98 8.59
C SER A 155 7.37 3.38 10.00
N GLY A 156 8.57 3.02 10.45
CA GLY A 156 9.06 3.22 11.82
C GLY A 156 8.58 2.19 12.85
N ILE A 157 7.88 1.16 12.41
CA ILE A 157 7.22 0.19 13.31
C ILE A 157 8.19 -0.50 14.27
N LEU A 158 9.42 -0.83 13.82
CA LEU A 158 10.42 -1.50 14.68
C LEU A 158 10.96 -0.53 15.75
N GLY A 159 11.22 0.70 15.37
CA GLY A 159 11.60 1.77 16.30
C GLY A 159 10.52 2.03 17.35
N ILE A 160 9.27 2.19 16.92
CA ILE A 160 8.11 2.40 17.80
C ILE A 160 7.92 1.21 18.74
N ALA A 161 8.00 -0.03 18.23
CA ALA A 161 7.94 -1.23 19.05
C ALA A 161 9.06 -1.28 20.07
N SER A 162 10.26 -0.86 19.70
CA SER A 162 11.41 -0.82 20.63
C SER A 162 11.16 0.12 21.81
N LEU A 163 10.57 1.30 21.56
CA LEU A 163 10.17 2.23 22.63
C LEU A 163 9.06 1.64 23.51
N ALA A 164 8.04 1.05 22.92
CA ALA A 164 6.95 0.38 23.63
C ALA A 164 7.48 -0.77 24.52
N LEU A 165 8.56 -1.43 24.11
CA LEU A 165 9.23 -2.50 24.86
C LEU A 165 10.24 -1.98 25.89
N GLY A 166 10.39 -0.66 26.05
CA GLY A 166 11.18 -0.04 27.10
C GLY A 166 12.52 0.57 26.67
N ALA A 167 12.80 0.67 25.38
CA ALA A 167 13.95 1.44 24.91
C ALA A 167 13.81 2.91 25.33
N ARG A 168 14.93 3.56 25.65
CA ARG A 168 14.97 4.96 26.02
C ARG A 168 14.91 5.89 24.84
N GLU A 169 15.55 5.49 23.75
CA GLU A 169 15.74 6.33 22.57
C GLU A 169 15.87 5.47 21.31
N VAL A 170 15.33 5.95 20.21
CA VAL A 170 15.48 5.35 18.86
C VAL A 170 16.05 6.39 17.91
N LEU A 171 17.10 6.00 17.20
CA LEU A 171 17.66 6.75 16.08
C LEU A 171 17.32 5.97 14.81
N ALA A 172 16.45 6.53 13.97
CA ALA A 172 15.97 5.90 12.75
C ALA A 172 16.55 6.59 11.51
N SER A 173 16.77 5.84 10.44
CA SER A 173 17.12 6.41 9.15
C SER A 173 16.53 5.60 7.99
N ASP A 174 16.26 6.30 6.89
CA ASP A 174 15.87 5.69 5.62
C ASP A 174 16.39 6.55 4.47
N THR A 175 16.67 5.93 3.33
CA THR A 175 17.08 6.62 2.10
C THR A 175 15.88 7.16 1.31
N ASP A 176 14.67 6.72 1.64
CA ASP A 176 13.42 7.22 1.07
C ASP A 176 12.80 8.30 1.96
N SER A 177 12.61 9.49 1.40
CA SER A 177 11.98 10.61 2.09
C SER A 177 10.53 10.33 2.51
N LEU A 178 9.80 9.47 1.79
CA LEU A 178 8.45 9.04 2.16
C LEU A 178 8.48 8.16 3.41
N ALA A 179 9.48 7.29 3.54
CA ALA A 179 9.68 6.47 4.72
C ALA A 179 10.03 7.34 5.95
N VAL A 180 10.91 8.32 5.79
CA VAL A 180 11.25 9.28 6.87
C VAL A 180 10.01 10.01 7.36
N ARG A 181 9.19 10.50 6.44
CA ARG A 181 7.93 11.17 6.77
C ARG A 181 6.96 10.23 7.49
N ALA A 182 6.74 9.02 6.95
CA ALA A 182 5.84 8.03 7.54
C ALA A 182 6.30 7.64 8.96
N THR A 183 7.61 7.45 9.17
CA THR A 183 8.18 7.19 10.51
C THR A 183 7.87 8.32 11.48
N ALA A 184 8.05 9.59 11.07
CA ALA A 184 7.76 10.74 11.92
C ALA A 184 6.27 10.85 12.28
N GLU A 185 5.38 10.64 11.29
CA GLU A 185 3.93 10.65 11.47
C GLU A 185 3.47 9.52 12.41
N ASN A 186 3.96 8.30 12.21
CA ASN A 186 3.65 7.16 13.09
C ASN A 186 4.24 7.33 14.49
N ALA A 187 5.43 7.90 14.63
CA ALA A 187 6.00 8.22 15.94
C ALA A 187 5.12 9.23 16.70
N ALA A 188 4.58 10.23 16.03
CA ALA A 188 3.64 11.18 16.61
C ALA A 188 2.34 10.50 17.09
N LEU A 189 1.76 9.59 16.30
CA LEU A 189 0.58 8.79 16.67
C LEU A 189 0.80 8.00 17.98
N ASN A 190 2.00 7.49 18.18
CA ASN A 190 2.39 6.72 19.37
C ASN A 190 2.97 7.58 20.51
N GLN A 191 2.89 8.90 20.41
CA GLN A 191 3.49 9.84 21.38
C GLN A 191 4.99 9.61 21.59
N ALA A 192 5.66 9.04 20.61
CA ALA A 192 7.06 8.64 20.62
C ALA A 192 8.01 9.73 20.09
N GLY A 193 7.50 10.84 19.58
CA GLY A 193 8.29 11.86 18.89
C GLY A 193 9.42 12.50 19.71
N ALA A 194 9.34 12.50 21.02
CA ALA A 194 10.42 12.98 21.89
C ALA A 194 11.59 11.97 22.03
N HIS A 195 11.34 10.70 21.73
CA HIS A 195 12.28 9.59 21.93
C HIS A 195 12.69 8.88 20.63
N LEU A 196 12.05 9.23 19.50
CA LEU A 196 12.36 8.71 18.19
C LEU A 196 12.78 9.86 17.27
N GLN A 197 14.03 9.85 16.86
CA GLN A 197 14.56 10.78 15.87
C GLN A 197 14.77 10.04 14.56
N VAL A 198 14.27 10.61 13.45
CA VAL A 198 14.43 10.02 12.11
C VAL A 198 15.15 10.98 11.19
N GLN A 199 16.07 10.47 10.38
CA GLN A 199 16.84 11.23 9.40
C GLN A 199 16.86 10.58 8.03
N LEU A 200 16.89 11.42 6.99
CA LEU A 200 17.10 10.97 5.62
C LEU A 200 18.56 10.60 5.42
N GLY A 201 18.83 9.37 5.04
CA GLY A 201 20.17 8.86 4.78
C GLY A 201 20.34 7.42 5.19
N SER A 202 21.56 6.94 5.20
CA SER A 202 21.93 5.58 5.58
C SER A 202 22.57 5.55 6.98
N ALA A 203 23.35 4.52 7.28
CA ALA A 203 24.02 4.35 8.58
C ALA A 203 24.98 5.51 8.94
N ASP A 204 25.51 6.20 7.97
CA ASP A 204 26.42 7.33 8.12
C ASP A 204 25.78 8.51 8.88
N VAL A 205 24.50 8.79 8.65
CA VAL A 205 23.79 9.87 9.36
C VAL A 205 23.58 9.54 10.83
N LEU A 206 23.44 8.26 11.20
CA LEU A 206 23.30 7.83 12.59
C LEU A 206 24.63 7.87 13.36
N GLN A 207 25.77 7.68 12.67
CA GLN A 207 27.10 7.80 13.31
C GLN A 207 27.36 9.18 13.86
N GLN A 208 26.75 10.22 13.30
CA GLN A 208 26.87 11.60 13.78
C GLN A 208 26.08 11.87 15.06
N LEU A 209 25.16 10.97 15.42
CA LEU A 209 24.28 11.08 16.59
C LEU A 209 24.72 10.17 17.76
N LEU A 210 25.71 9.33 17.54
CA LEU A 210 26.31 8.43 18.55
C LEU A 210 27.44 9.12 19.30
#